data_65a52ba57f6a13910a7b1b8872205a17
#
_entry.id   65a52ba57f6a13910a7b1b8872205a17
#
_cell.length_a   1.000
_cell.length_b   1.000
_cell.length_c   1.000
_cell.angle_alpha   90.00
_cell.angle_beta   90.00
_cell.angle_gamma   90.00
#
_symmetry.space_group_name_H-M   'P 1'
#
loop_
_entity.id
_entity.type
_entity.pdbx_description
1 polymer ?
#
loop_
_entity_poly.entity_id
_entity_poly.type
_entity_poly.pdbx_seq_one_letter_code
_entity_poly.pdbx_strand_id
1 'polypeptide(L)'
;MKERKAWVMNGFVGLLLVLALVGGGLFLLITEASPVLGIILIILSVLPLSSLTVIQPNQAVVVTFFGSYAGTLRESGMWVTVPFSGRKKVSLRVRNFNSAKLKVNDIDGNPIEIAAVVVFRVVDSAKASFDVDNYEQFVEIQSETALRHVANKYPYDSYENGYSLRGNSEEVAKELSRELQDRLSVAGVEVIEARLTHLAYSTEIASAMLQRQQATAIIAARAKIVEGAVGMVQLAIAQLQQEGVIELDEERKAAMINNLLVAIVSDRSANPVINTGSLY
;
A
#
# COMPACT_ATOMS: atom_id res chain seq x y z
N MET A 1 15.31 8.64 18.18
CA MET A 1 16.32 9.73 18.18
C MET A 1 15.79 10.91 17.37
N LYS A 2 16.04 12.22 17.72
CA LYS A 2 15.60 13.36 16.88
C LYS A 2 16.71 13.78 15.95
N GLU A 3 16.41 13.96 14.66
CA GLU A 3 17.34 14.45 13.67
C GLU A 3 17.81 15.88 13.99
N ARG A 4 19.11 16.13 13.90
CA ARG A 4 19.74 17.43 14.10
C ARG A 4 20.57 17.79 12.87
N LYS A 5 20.62 19.08 12.50
CA LYS A 5 21.48 19.53 11.42
C LYS A 5 22.94 19.42 11.88
N ALA A 6 23.79 18.79 11.07
CA ALA A 6 25.23 18.71 11.35
C ALA A 6 25.89 20.09 11.14
N TRP A 7 26.99 20.31 11.86
CA TRP A 7 27.86 21.47 11.56
C TRP A 7 28.55 21.27 10.21
N VAL A 8 28.48 22.29 9.36
CA VAL A 8 29.02 22.25 7.99
C VAL A 8 29.62 23.56 7.58
N MET A 9 30.62 23.50 6.73
CA MET A 9 31.20 24.59 6.01
C MET A 9 31.15 24.31 4.51
N ASN A 10 31.11 25.35 3.69
CA ASN A 10 31.09 25.22 2.24
C ASN A 10 32.31 24.41 1.75
N GLY A 11 32.08 23.37 0.94
CA GLY A 11 33.14 22.50 0.45
C GLY A 11 34.17 23.17 -0.43
N PHE A 12 33.80 24.22 -1.19
CA PHE A 12 34.73 24.98 -1.98
C PHE A 12 35.71 25.76 -1.10
N VAL A 13 35.25 26.30 0.03
CA VAL A 13 36.14 26.95 1.02
C VAL A 13 37.10 25.93 1.61
N GLY A 14 36.63 24.75 1.92
CA GLY A 14 37.48 23.65 2.38
C GLY A 14 38.53 23.23 1.36
N LEU A 15 38.14 23.14 0.09
CA LEU A 15 39.07 22.83 -1.00
C LEU A 15 40.15 23.90 -1.18
N LEU A 16 39.76 25.18 -1.14
CA LEU A 16 40.72 26.30 -1.19
C LEU A 16 41.69 26.27 -0.01
N LEU A 17 41.20 25.94 1.18
CA LEU A 17 42.03 25.79 2.37
C LEU A 17 43.04 24.65 2.22
N VAL A 18 42.63 23.50 1.68
CA VAL A 18 43.55 22.38 1.36
C VAL A 18 44.61 22.83 0.37
N LEU A 19 44.24 23.52 -0.72
CA LEU A 19 45.14 23.99 -1.73
C LEU A 19 46.14 25.01 -1.16
N ALA A 20 45.67 25.91 -0.30
CA ALA A 20 46.52 26.90 0.37
C ALA A 20 47.53 26.25 1.33
N LEU A 21 47.10 25.25 2.11
CA LEU A 21 47.98 24.52 3.04
C LEU A 21 49.03 23.69 2.28
N VAL A 22 48.63 22.98 1.23
CA VAL A 22 49.55 22.19 0.43
C VAL A 22 50.49 23.07 -0.36
N GLY A 23 49.96 24.11 -1.03
CA GLY A 23 50.78 25.06 -1.81
C GLY A 23 51.77 25.83 -0.95
N GLY A 24 51.34 26.34 0.20
CA GLY A 24 52.23 26.99 1.19
C GLY A 24 53.26 26.04 1.76
N GLY A 25 52.88 24.81 2.09
CA GLY A 25 53.80 23.77 2.56
C GLY A 25 54.88 23.41 1.53
N LEU A 26 54.48 23.21 0.26
CA LEU A 26 55.42 22.96 -0.84
C LEU A 26 56.35 24.16 -1.10
N PHE A 27 55.83 25.40 -1.08
CA PHE A 27 56.63 26.60 -1.24
C PHE A 27 57.72 26.71 -0.18
N LEU A 28 57.39 26.46 1.10
CA LEU A 28 58.39 26.49 2.20
C LEU A 28 59.43 25.37 2.11
N LEU A 29 59.08 24.23 1.54
CA LEU A 29 60.03 23.13 1.30
C LEU A 29 60.97 23.47 0.14
N ILE A 30 60.49 24.05 -0.97
CA ILE A 30 61.30 24.37 -2.15
C ILE A 30 62.23 25.54 -1.87
N THR A 31 61.78 26.54 -1.11
CA THR A 31 62.60 27.69 -0.75
C THR A 31 63.57 27.45 0.40
N GLU A 32 63.55 26.26 1.00
CA GLU A 32 64.35 25.89 2.18
C GLU A 32 64.21 26.86 3.37
N ALA A 33 63.23 27.77 3.31
CA ALA A 33 63.02 28.78 4.33
C ALA A 33 62.65 28.21 5.69
N SER A 34 61.87 27.10 5.68
CA SER A 34 61.43 26.44 6.91
C SER A 34 60.85 25.02 6.60
N PRO A 35 61.73 24.01 6.36
CA PRO A 35 61.26 22.69 5.91
C PRO A 35 60.37 21.99 6.93
N VAL A 36 60.61 22.17 8.23
CA VAL A 36 59.76 21.61 9.29
C VAL A 36 58.34 22.17 9.25
N LEU A 37 58.22 23.49 9.08
CA LEU A 37 56.88 24.12 8.96
C LEU A 37 56.15 23.69 7.69
N GLY A 38 56.87 23.51 6.58
CA GLY A 38 56.34 23.01 5.33
C GLY A 38 55.70 21.58 5.49
N ILE A 39 56.41 20.68 6.18
CA ILE A 39 55.89 19.35 6.47
C ILE A 39 54.64 19.44 7.38
N ILE A 40 54.67 20.28 8.41
CA ILE A 40 53.52 20.44 9.32
C ILE A 40 52.29 20.93 8.55
N LEU A 41 52.40 21.90 7.64
CA LEU A 41 51.28 22.41 6.83
C LEU A 41 50.69 21.31 5.91
N ILE A 42 51.53 20.49 5.30
CA ILE A 42 51.08 19.38 4.46
C ILE A 42 50.33 18.34 5.31
N ILE A 43 50.87 17.98 6.48
CA ILE A 43 50.17 17.05 7.39
C ILE A 43 48.85 17.66 7.85
N LEU A 44 48.81 18.96 8.19
CA LEU A 44 47.58 19.64 8.61
C LEU A 44 46.52 19.68 7.51
N SER A 45 46.89 19.67 6.23
CA SER A 45 45.97 19.63 5.11
C SER A 45 45.14 18.34 5.02
N VAL A 46 45.58 17.25 5.64
CA VAL A 46 44.84 15.98 5.72
C VAL A 46 43.53 16.15 6.48
N LEU A 47 43.45 17.04 7.47
CA LEU A 47 42.23 17.29 8.25
C LEU A 47 41.08 17.78 7.39
N PRO A 48 41.19 18.91 6.67
CA PRO A 48 40.06 19.36 5.81
C PRO A 48 39.84 18.43 4.62
N LEU A 49 40.88 17.74 4.13
CA LEU A 49 40.72 16.75 3.05
C LEU A 49 39.84 15.57 3.49
N SER A 50 40.09 15.05 4.69
CA SER A 50 39.28 13.94 5.26
C SER A 50 37.85 14.38 5.55
N SER A 51 37.59 15.68 5.65
CA SER A 51 36.27 16.23 6.01
C SER A 51 35.35 16.47 4.81
N LEU A 52 35.88 16.44 3.59
CA LEU A 52 35.10 16.68 2.37
C LEU A 52 34.09 15.58 2.12
N THR A 53 32.85 15.99 1.86
CA THR A 53 31.75 15.10 1.57
C THR A 53 30.89 15.67 0.44
N VAL A 54 30.60 14.82 -0.55
CA VAL A 54 29.70 15.17 -1.66
C VAL A 54 28.35 14.48 -1.43
N ILE A 55 27.28 15.28 -1.47
CA ILE A 55 25.90 14.86 -1.23
C ILE A 55 25.11 15.06 -2.52
N GLN A 56 24.45 13.99 -2.99
CA GLN A 56 23.59 14.04 -4.17
C GLN A 56 22.18 14.54 -3.80
N PRO A 57 21.40 15.06 -4.76
CA PRO A 57 19.98 15.37 -4.55
C PRO A 57 19.21 14.14 -4.03
N ASN A 58 18.31 14.37 -3.08
CA ASN A 58 17.54 13.32 -2.41
C ASN A 58 18.41 12.26 -1.70
N GLN A 59 19.51 12.69 -1.12
CA GLN A 59 20.38 11.87 -0.29
C GLN A 59 20.67 12.64 1.02
N ALA A 60 20.64 11.92 2.13
CA ALA A 60 21.11 12.43 3.41
C ALA A 60 22.42 11.74 3.81
N VAL A 61 23.28 12.46 4.53
CA VAL A 61 24.48 11.91 5.13
C VAL A 61 24.37 12.05 6.64
N VAL A 62 24.32 10.93 7.32
CA VAL A 62 24.33 10.84 8.77
C VAL A 62 25.78 10.83 9.24
N VAL A 63 26.13 11.80 10.07
CA VAL A 63 27.51 12.03 10.56
C VAL A 63 27.60 11.55 12.00
N THR A 64 28.59 10.68 12.27
CA THR A 64 28.93 10.22 13.63
C THR A 64 30.37 10.61 13.95
N PHE A 65 30.61 11.04 15.17
CA PHE A 65 31.93 11.41 15.65
C PHE A 65 32.23 10.65 16.95
N PHE A 66 33.27 9.83 16.92
CA PHE A 66 33.63 8.93 18.04
C PHE A 66 32.44 8.16 18.64
N GLY A 67 31.58 7.60 17.75
CA GLY A 67 30.43 6.81 18.18
C GLY A 67 29.18 7.61 18.57
N SER A 68 29.29 8.95 18.70
CA SER A 68 28.13 9.81 18.97
C SER A 68 27.54 10.40 17.69
N TYR A 69 26.22 10.57 17.64
CA TYR A 69 25.53 11.22 16.52
C TYR A 69 25.80 12.72 16.52
N ALA A 70 26.52 13.19 15.51
CA ALA A 70 26.90 14.60 15.34
C ALA A 70 25.84 15.41 14.57
N GLY A 71 25.08 14.78 13.69
CA GLY A 71 24.01 15.41 12.92
C GLY A 71 23.83 14.83 11.53
N THR A 72 22.85 15.33 10.79
CA THR A 72 22.53 14.92 9.43
C THR A 72 22.60 16.08 8.44
N LEU A 73 23.06 15.78 7.24
CA LEU A 73 23.16 16.69 6.11
C LEU A 73 22.22 16.25 5.00
N ARG A 74 21.37 17.17 4.56
CA ARG A 74 20.40 16.91 3.47
C ARG A 74 20.60 17.80 2.25
N GLU A 75 21.34 18.89 2.42
CA GLU A 75 21.59 19.84 1.34
C GLU A 75 22.58 19.22 0.34
N SER A 76 22.19 19.16 -0.93
CA SER A 76 23.06 18.66 -2.00
C SER A 76 24.23 19.60 -2.24
N GLY A 77 25.36 19.06 -2.66
CA GLY A 77 26.57 19.83 -2.92
C GLY A 77 27.80 19.23 -2.22
N MET A 78 28.88 19.98 -2.24
CA MET A 78 30.12 19.65 -1.57
C MET A 78 30.23 20.41 -0.25
N TRP A 79 30.44 19.66 0.83
CA TRP A 79 30.47 20.16 2.20
C TRP A 79 31.69 19.65 2.95
N VAL A 80 32.19 20.47 3.85
CA VAL A 80 33.14 20.05 4.86
C VAL A 80 32.40 19.73 6.14
N THR A 81 32.62 18.53 6.65
CA THR A 81 32.04 18.04 7.91
C THR A 81 33.11 17.96 8.99
N VAL A 82 32.79 17.44 10.14
CA VAL A 82 33.76 17.17 11.20
C VAL A 82 34.87 16.22 10.69
N PRO A 83 36.14 16.52 10.83
CA PRO A 83 37.23 15.62 10.47
C PRO A 83 37.12 14.29 11.24
N PHE A 84 37.57 13.18 10.63
CA PHE A 84 37.58 11.84 11.20
C PHE A 84 36.18 11.33 11.63
N SER A 85 35.11 11.90 11.03
CA SER A 85 33.75 11.45 11.29
C SER A 85 33.36 10.24 10.42
N GLY A 86 32.63 9.30 11.01
CA GLY A 86 31.90 8.27 10.26
C GLY A 86 30.75 8.89 9.49
N ARG A 87 30.48 8.40 8.26
CA ARG A 87 29.44 8.94 7.37
C ARG A 87 28.64 7.80 6.77
N LYS A 88 27.33 7.77 7.04
CA LYS A 88 26.40 6.80 6.46
C LYS A 88 25.45 7.54 5.51
N LYS A 89 25.45 7.15 4.24
CA LYS A 89 24.56 7.73 3.22
C LYS A 89 23.22 7.02 3.29
N VAL A 90 22.13 7.79 3.32
CA VAL A 90 20.75 7.30 3.33
C VAL A 90 20.02 7.95 2.15
N SER A 91 19.35 7.13 1.33
CA SER A 91 18.53 7.63 0.23
C SER A 91 17.19 8.14 0.76
N LEU A 92 16.81 9.35 0.35
CA LEU A 92 15.50 9.95 0.65
C LEU A 92 14.52 9.81 -0.53
N ARG A 93 14.92 9.08 -1.57
CA ARG A 93 14.08 8.85 -2.75
C ARG A 93 12.93 7.94 -2.37
N VAL A 94 11.82 8.11 -3.09
CA VAL A 94 10.69 7.18 -3.00
C VAL A 94 11.12 5.80 -3.50
N ARG A 95 10.71 4.77 -2.77
CA ARG A 95 11.00 3.37 -3.06
C ARG A 95 9.73 2.55 -3.00
N ASN A 96 9.72 1.47 -3.75
CA ASN A 96 8.64 0.48 -3.73
C ASN A 96 9.16 -0.82 -3.12
N PHE A 97 8.39 -1.37 -2.20
CA PHE A 97 8.53 -2.73 -1.73
C PHE A 97 7.35 -3.56 -2.23
N ASN A 98 7.63 -4.69 -2.87
CA ASN A 98 6.61 -5.66 -3.28
C ASN A 98 6.72 -6.88 -2.36
N SER A 99 5.67 -7.16 -1.61
CA SER A 99 5.65 -8.37 -0.77
C SER A 99 5.63 -9.63 -1.63
N ALA A 100 6.16 -10.72 -1.07
CA ALA A 100 5.88 -12.05 -1.59
C ALA A 100 4.37 -12.35 -1.46
N LYS A 101 3.90 -13.37 -2.19
CA LYS A 101 2.54 -13.89 -1.98
C LYS A 101 2.49 -14.61 -0.64
N LEU A 102 1.68 -14.11 0.26
CA LEU A 102 1.48 -14.66 1.59
C LEU A 102 0.20 -15.48 1.61
N LYS A 103 0.27 -16.69 2.13
CA LYS A 103 -0.91 -17.49 2.45
C LYS A 103 -1.37 -17.13 3.87
N VAL A 104 -2.59 -16.61 3.98
CA VAL A 104 -3.20 -16.16 5.23
C VAL A 104 -4.66 -16.57 5.26
N ASN A 105 -5.28 -16.53 6.43
CA ASN A 105 -6.73 -16.71 6.53
C ASN A 105 -7.42 -15.36 6.59
N ASP A 106 -8.58 -15.26 5.96
CA ASP A 106 -9.49 -14.13 6.14
C ASP A 106 -10.24 -14.22 7.49
N ILE A 107 -11.17 -13.30 7.78
CA ILE A 107 -11.94 -13.30 9.03
C ILE A 107 -12.84 -14.54 9.15
N ASP A 108 -13.27 -15.11 8.03
CA ASP A 108 -14.12 -16.32 7.99
C ASP A 108 -13.29 -17.62 8.10
N GLY A 109 -11.96 -17.50 8.19
CA GLY A 109 -11.03 -18.64 8.25
C GLY A 109 -10.71 -19.25 6.89
N ASN A 110 -11.10 -18.64 5.78
CA ASN A 110 -10.78 -19.11 4.45
C ASN A 110 -9.30 -18.80 4.11
N PRO A 111 -8.51 -19.78 3.65
CA PRO A 111 -7.15 -19.55 3.22
C PRO A 111 -7.13 -18.77 1.88
N ILE A 112 -6.47 -17.60 1.91
CA ILE A 112 -6.29 -16.71 0.77
C ILE A 112 -4.82 -16.47 0.49
N GLU A 113 -4.48 -16.19 -0.76
CA GLU A 113 -3.18 -15.68 -1.18
C GLU A 113 -3.28 -14.19 -1.42
N ILE A 114 -2.43 -13.43 -0.71
CA ILE A 114 -2.44 -11.98 -0.74
C ILE A 114 -1.03 -11.44 -0.92
N ALA A 115 -0.88 -10.37 -1.69
CA ALA A 115 0.35 -9.59 -1.82
C ALA A 115 0.03 -8.11 -1.89
N ALA A 116 0.99 -7.27 -1.51
CA ALA A 116 0.85 -5.83 -1.54
C ALA A 116 2.10 -5.15 -2.07
N VAL A 117 1.94 -3.96 -2.63
CA VAL A 117 2.99 -3.00 -2.89
C VAL A 117 2.91 -1.89 -1.86
N VAL A 118 4.06 -1.53 -1.29
CA VAL A 118 4.20 -0.44 -0.33
C VAL A 118 5.16 0.59 -0.92
N VAL A 119 4.67 1.81 -1.11
CA VAL A 119 5.45 2.95 -1.58
C VAL A 119 5.84 3.78 -0.37
N PHE A 120 7.13 3.98 -0.17
CA PHE A 120 7.64 4.63 1.03
C PHE A 120 8.88 5.49 0.74
N ARG A 121 9.21 6.36 1.69
CA ARG A 121 10.48 7.11 1.70
C ARG A 121 10.98 7.30 3.13
N VAL A 122 12.28 7.53 3.26
CA VAL A 122 12.87 7.89 4.55
C VAL A 122 12.68 9.40 4.80
N VAL A 123 12.06 9.74 5.93
CA VAL A 123 11.84 11.12 6.38
C VAL A 123 12.72 11.50 7.55
N ASP A 124 13.17 10.54 8.35
CA ASP A 124 14.13 10.73 9.44
C ASP A 124 15.29 9.75 9.25
N SER A 125 16.39 10.28 8.69
CA SER A 125 17.58 9.47 8.39
C SER A 125 18.36 9.05 9.63
N ALA A 126 18.22 9.77 10.75
CA ALA A 126 18.82 9.38 12.02
C ALA A 126 18.11 8.13 12.57
N LYS A 127 16.77 8.12 12.60
CA LYS A 127 16.00 6.94 13.00
C LYS A 127 16.31 5.74 12.11
N ALA A 128 16.29 5.93 10.78
CA ALA A 128 16.58 4.88 9.81
C ALA A 128 18.00 4.29 9.94
N SER A 129 18.92 5.01 10.57
CA SER A 129 20.31 4.59 10.72
C SER A 129 20.65 4.01 12.08
N PHE A 130 19.90 4.39 13.15
CA PHE A 130 20.27 4.06 14.54
C PHE A 130 19.17 3.39 15.34
N ASP A 131 17.88 3.63 15.02
CA ASP A 131 16.78 3.04 15.76
C ASP A 131 16.42 1.65 15.23
N VAL A 132 16.89 1.28 14.02
CA VAL A 132 16.77 -0.04 13.40
C VAL A 132 18.08 -0.42 12.70
N ASP A 133 18.42 -1.70 12.65
CA ASP A 133 19.65 -2.17 12.01
C ASP A 133 19.61 -1.96 10.49
N ASN A 134 18.55 -2.41 9.86
CA ASN A 134 18.29 -2.27 8.43
C ASN A 134 16.83 -1.86 8.20
N TYR A 135 16.61 -0.60 7.86
CA TYR A 135 15.26 -0.07 7.66
C TYR A 135 14.55 -0.72 6.47
N GLU A 136 15.26 -1.19 5.43
CA GLU A 136 14.66 -1.85 4.27
C GLU A 136 14.08 -3.21 4.68
N GLN A 137 14.85 -4.01 5.39
CA GLN A 137 14.39 -5.29 5.95
C GLN A 137 13.29 -5.09 6.99
N PHE A 138 13.38 -4.02 7.79
CA PHE A 138 12.34 -3.67 8.74
C PHE A 138 11.02 -3.35 8.04
N VAL A 139 11.04 -2.57 6.94
CA VAL A 139 9.87 -2.29 6.10
C VAL A 139 9.27 -3.58 5.55
N GLU A 140 10.10 -4.49 5.04
CA GLU A 140 9.68 -5.80 4.52
C GLU A 140 8.90 -6.60 5.57
N ILE A 141 9.51 -6.86 6.73
CA ILE A 141 8.91 -7.66 7.80
C ILE A 141 7.62 -7.02 8.34
N GLN A 142 7.63 -5.70 8.56
CA GLN A 142 6.45 -4.99 9.06
C GLN A 142 5.33 -4.94 8.01
N SER A 143 5.66 -4.85 6.73
CA SER A 143 4.69 -4.89 5.64
C SER A 143 3.97 -6.23 5.56
N GLU A 144 4.69 -7.33 5.64
CA GLU A 144 4.09 -8.66 5.68
C GLU A 144 3.21 -8.87 6.93
N THR A 145 3.66 -8.36 8.08
CA THR A 145 2.90 -8.45 9.33
C THR A 145 1.61 -7.64 9.27
N ALA A 146 1.67 -6.40 8.76
CA ALA A 146 0.51 -5.55 8.60
C ALA A 146 -0.48 -6.13 7.58
N LEU A 147 0.03 -6.67 6.46
CA LEU A 147 -0.79 -7.31 5.44
C LEU A 147 -1.56 -8.51 6.01
N ARG A 148 -0.90 -9.35 6.79
CA ARG A 148 -1.53 -10.48 7.50
C ARG A 148 -2.58 -10.01 8.51
N HIS A 149 -2.31 -8.93 9.24
CA HIS A 149 -3.24 -8.36 10.19
C HIS A 149 -4.50 -7.79 9.52
N VAL A 150 -4.34 -7.04 8.43
CA VAL A 150 -5.46 -6.48 7.66
C VAL A 150 -6.28 -7.60 6.99
N ALA A 151 -5.62 -8.64 6.45
CA ALA A 151 -6.32 -9.79 5.86
C ALA A 151 -7.25 -10.48 6.86
N ASN A 152 -6.84 -10.62 8.12
CA ASN A 152 -7.65 -11.26 9.15
C ASN A 152 -8.84 -10.41 9.64
N LYS A 153 -8.90 -9.12 9.30
CA LYS A 153 -10.00 -8.23 9.71
C LYS A 153 -11.21 -8.28 8.79
N TYR A 154 -11.03 -8.67 7.54
CA TYR A 154 -12.05 -8.58 6.51
C TYR A 154 -12.26 -9.93 5.84
N PRO A 155 -13.51 -10.27 5.41
CA PRO A 155 -13.73 -11.40 4.54
C PRO A 155 -13.16 -11.14 3.15
N TYR A 156 -12.78 -12.19 2.44
CA TYR A 156 -12.35 -12.07 1.04
C TYR A 156 -13.43 -11.42 0.17
N ASP A 157 -14.66 -11.87 0.29
CA ASP A 157 -15.82 -11.39 -0.46
C ASP A 157 -17.03 -11.28 0.49
N SER A 158 -17.90 -10.29 0.29
CA SER A 158 -19.12 -10.10 1.06
C SER A 158 -20.32 -10.11 0.15
N TYR A 159 -21.34 -10.88 0.52
CA TYR A 159 -22.60 -11.00 -0.22
C TYR A 159 -23.70 -10.06 0.33
N GLU A 160 -23.51 -9.52 1.53
CA GLU A 160 -24.48 -8.66 2.21
C GLU A 160 -23.85 -7.29 2.48
N ASN A 161 -23.72 -6.42 1.48
CA ASN A 161 -23.28 -5.00 1.61
C ASN A 161 -22.23 -4.70 2.70
N GLY A 162 -21.46 -5.70 3.12
CA GLY A 162 -20.40 -5.61 4.11
C GLY A 162 -19.06 -5.24 3.49
N TYR A 163 -18.14 -4.74 4.31
CA TYR A 163 -16.76 -4.49 3.88
C TYR A 163 -16.06 -5.81 3.58
N SER A 164 -15.38 -5.89 2.43
CA SER A 164 -14.57 -7.04 2.02
C SER A 164 -13.26 -6.62 1.37
N LEU A 165 -12.27 -7.50 1.39
CA LEU A 165 -10.97 -7.25 0.75
C LEU A 165 -11.10 -6.97 -0.74
N ARG A 166 -12.03 -7.66 -1.42
CA ARG A 166 -12.26 -7.53 -2.85
C ARG A 166 -13.14 -6.34 -3.21
N GLY A 167 -14.20 -6.09 -2.44
CA GLY A 167 -15.20 -5.07 -2.75
C GLY A 167 -14.75 -3.65 -2.40
N ASN A 168 -13.94 -3.49 -1.34
CA ASN A 168 -13.58 -2.21 -0.75
C ASN A 168 -12.07 -1.96 -0.81
N SER A 169 -11.47 -2.09 -1.98
CA SER A 169 -10.03 -2.02 -2.17
C SER A 169 -9.40 -0.69 -1.70
N GLU A 170 -10.11 0.43 -1.84
CA GLU A 170 -9.62 1.75 -1.41
C GLU A 170 -9.61 1.91 0.12
N GLU A 171 -10.63 1.40 0.81
CA GLU A 171 -10.71 1.41 2.27
C GLU A 171 -9.65 0.49 2.87
N VAL A 172 -9.47 -0.69 2.28
CA VAL A 172 -8.41 -1.64 2.67
C VAL A 172 -7.02 -1.04 2.45
N ALA A 173 -6.79 -0.32 1.35
CA ALA A 173 -5.55 0.38 1.07
C ALA A 173 -5.26 1.47 2.11
N LYS A 174 -6.27 2.26 2.50
CA LYS A 174 -6.13 3.28 3.54
C LYS A 174 -5.83 2.68 4.91
N GLU A 175 -6.52 1.60 5.28
CA GLU A 175 -6.27 0.91 6.54
C GLU A 175 -4.88 0.30 6.58
N LEU A 176 -4.46 -0.35 5.49
CA LEU A 176 -3.11 -0.91 5.36
C LEU A 176 -2.04 0.18 5.45
N SER A 177 -2.24 1.31 4.78
CA SER A 177 -1.30 2.44 4.83
C SER A 177 -1.20 3.03 6.24
N ARG A 178 -2.32 3.13 6.96
CA ARG A 178 -2.35 3.61 8.35
C ARG A 178 -1.63 2.65 9.29
N GLU A 179 -1.94 1.37 9.22
CA GLU A 179 -1.32 0.33 10.04
C GLU A 179 0.20 0.28 9.81
N LEU A 180 0.63 0.42 8.56
CA LEU A 180 2.04 0.48 8.19
C LEU A 180 2.71 1.76 8.70
N GLN A 181 2.06 2.92 8.58
CA GLN A 181 2.63 4.19 9.05
C GLN A 181 2.89 4.17 10.55
N ASP A 182 1.96 3.62 11.34
CA ASP A 182 2.11 3.49 12.79
C ASP A 182 3.34 2.64 13.14
N ARG A 183 3.54 1.53 12.45
CA ARG A 183 4.67 0.60 12.67
C ARG A 183 6.01 1.17 12.17
N LEU A 184 6.02 1.78 10.98
CA LEU A 184 7.24 2.24 10.31
C LEU A 184 7.73 3.60 10.81
N SER A 185 6.94 4.33 11.59
CA SER A 185 7.32 5.61 12.22
C SER A 185 8.54 5.49 13.12
N VAL A 186 8.76 4.33 13.73
CA VAL A 186 9.93 4.02 14.57
C VAL A 186 11.22 4.07 13.74
N ALA A 187 11.19 3.56 12.51
CA ALA A 187 12.32 3.55 11.58
C ALA A 187 12.49 4.87 10.82
N GLY A 188 11.68 5.91 11.11
CA GLY A 188 11.74 7.18 10.40
C GLY A 188 11.33 7.10 8.94
N VAL A 189 10.44 6.15 8.62
CA VAL A 189 9.90 5.90 7.28
C VAL A 189 8.47 6.46 7.19
N GLU A 190 8.18 7.12 6.10
CA GLU A 190 6.84 7.58 5.73
C GLU A 190 6.26 6.67 4.64
N VAL A 191 5.07 6.16 4.87
CA VAL A 191 4.30 5.41 3.88
C VAL A 191 3.49 6.39 3.04
N ILE A 192 3.74 6.40 1.74
CA ILE A 192 3.00 7.24 0.79
C ILE A 192 1.72 6.54 0.38
N GLU A 193 1.82 5.24 0.10
CA GLU A 193 0.73 4.42 -0.39
C GLU A 193 1.01 2.94 -0.10
N ALA A 194 -0.05 2.19 0.19
CA ALA A 194 0.02 0.73 0.26
C ALA A 194 -1.23 0.14 -0.39
N ARG A 195 -1.06 -0.74 -1.37
CA ARG A 195 -2.16 -1.37 -2.12
C ARG A 195 -1.96 -2.86 -2.29
N LEU A 196 -3.07 -3.58 -2.33
CA LEU A 196 -3.06 -4.99 -2.69
C LEU A 196 -2.73 -5.15 -4.18
N THR A 197 -1.79 -6.03 -4.48
CA THR A 197 -1.39 -6.38 -5.87
C THR A 197 -1.87 -7.75 -6.28
N HIS A 198 -2.09 -8.62 -5.30
CA HIS A 198 -2.61 -9.96 -5.52
C HIS A 198 -3.61 -10.29 -4.40
N LEU A 199 -4.76 -10.83 -4.78
CA LEU A 199 -5.78 -11.31 -3.87
C LEU A 199 -6.55 -12.45 -4.56
N ALA A 200 -6.41 -13.66 -4.04
CA ALA A 200 -7.07 -14.85 -4.56
C ALA A 200 -7.34 -15.85 -3.43
N TYR A 201 -8.33 -16.70 -3.59
CA TYR A 201 -8.44 -17.89 -2.74
C TYR A 201 -7.25 -18.81 -2.98
N SER A 202 -6.79 -19.48 -1.95
CA SER A 202 -5.74 -20.49 -2.10
C SER A 202 -6.21 -21.62 -3.00
N THR A 203 -5.28 -22.27 -3.69
CA THR A 203 -5.58 -23.33 -4.67
C THR A 203 -6.41 -24.48 -4.09
N GLU A 204 -6.25 -24.76 -2.78
CA GLU A 204 -6.94 -25.86 -2.11
C GLU A 204 -8.46 -25.64 -2.03
N ILE A 205 -8.91 -24.40 -1.93
CA ILE A 205 -10.36 -24.09 -1.77
C ILE A 205 -10.95 -23.35 -2.97
N ALA A 206 -10.14 -22.94 -3.95
CA ALA A 206 -10.58 -22.11 -5.06
C ALA A 206 -11.78 -22.69 -5.83
N SER A 207 -11.76 -24.00 -6.09
CA SER A 207 -12.88 -24.71 -6.77
C SER A 207 -14.16 -24.72 -5.94
N ALA A 208 -14.06 -24.99 -4.65
CA ALA A 208 -15.22 -25.02 -3.74
C ALA A 208 -15.82 -23.61 -3.59
N MET A 209 -14.97 -22.57 -3.48
CA MET A 209 -15.42 -21.18 -3.42
C MET A 209 -16.06 -20.70 -4.71
N LEU A 210 -15.56 -21.13 -5.87
CA LEU A 210 -16.20 -20.86 -7.15
C LEU A 210 -17.61 -21.49 -7.22
N GLN A 211 -17.77 -22.75 -6.79
CA GLN A 211 -19.08 -23.40 -6.72
C GLN A 211 -20.03 -22.67 -5.77
N ARG A 212 -19.54 -22.24 -4.59
CA ARG A 212 -20.32 -21.42 -3.65
C ARG A 212 -20.77 -20.11 -4.28
N GLN A 213 -19.87 -19.39 -4.97
CA GLN A 213 -20.21 -18.15 -5.68
C GLN A 213 -21.25 -18.38 -6.77
N GLN A 214 -21.11 -19.44 -7.57
CA GLN A 214 -22.09 -19.80 -8.59
C GLN A 214 -23.46 -20.12 -7.98
N ALA A 215 -23.51 -20.92 -6.91
CA ALA A 215 -24.76 -21.23 -6.22
C ALA A 215 -25.44 -19.96 -5.67
N THR A 216 -24.70 -19.09 -5.03
CA THR A 216 -25.22 -17.82 -4.50
C THR A 216 -25.72 -16.91 -5.64
N ALA A 217 -24.99 -16.82 -6.74
CA ALA A 217 -25.40 -16.04 -7.91
C ALA A 217 -26.69 -16.58 -8.54
N ILE A 218 -26.84 -17.91 -8.64
CA ILE A 218 -28.07 -18.55 -9.14
C ILE A 218 -29.26 -18.24 -8.23
N ILE A 219 -29.08 -18.34 -6.91
CA ILE A 219 -30.14 -18.04 -5.94
C ILE A 219 -30.55 -16.57 -6.05
N ALA A 220 -29.57 -15.65 -6.09
CA ALA A 220 -29.82 -14.21 -6.23
C ALA A 220 -30.53 -13.88 -7.54
N ALA A 221 -30.12 -14.49 -8.65
CA ALA A 221 -30.76 -14.33 -9.95
C ALA A 221 -32.23 -14.83 -9.91
N ARG A 222 -32.46 -16.02 -9.35
CA ARG A 222 -33.81 -16.56 -9.21
C ARG A 222 -34.71 -15.70 -8.31
N ALA A 223 -34.18 -15.18 -7.21
CA ALA A 223 -34.91 -14.26 -6.34
C ALA A 223 -35.36 -13.01 -7.11
N LYS A 224 -34.48 -12.44 -7.95
CA LYS A 224 -34.80 -11.29 -8.79
C LYS A 224 -35.81 -11.60 -9.88
N ILE A 225 -35.77 -12.78 -10.46
CA ILE A 225 -36.78 -13.25 -11.44
C ILE A 225 -38.16 -13.36 -10.76
N VAL A 226 -38.21 -13.94 -9.57
CA VAL A 226 -39.47 -14.08 -8.82
C VAL A 226 -40.01 -12.71 -8.40
N GLU A 227 -39.17 -11.85 -7.85
CA GLU A 227 -39.54 -10.46 -7.50
C GLU A 227 -40.10 -9.70 -8.71
N GLY A 228 -39.42 -9.79 -9.85
CA GLY A 228 -39.87 -9.18 -11.10
C GLY A 228 -41.19 -9.79 -11.61
N ALA A 229 -41.35 -11.12 -11.54
CA ALA A 229 -42.57 -11.79 -11.96
C ALA A 229 -43.77 -11.34 -11.10
N VAL A 230 -43.60 -11.31 -9.77
CA VAL A 230 -44.63 -10.83 -8.84
C VAL A 230 -45.02 -9.37 -9.16
N GLY A 231 -44.04 -8.51 -9.35
CA GLY A 231 -44.28 -7.10 -9.71
C GLY A 231 -45.04 -6.94 -11.05
N MET A 232 -44.64 -7.71 -12.06
CA MET A 232 -45.33 -7.69 -13.37
C MET A 232 -46.78 -8.19 -13.27
N VAL A 233 -47.04 -9.26 -12.50
CA VAL A 233 -48.41 -9.78 -12.29
C VAL A 233 -49.25 -8.77 -11.51
N GLN A 234 -48.70 -8.14 -10.48
CA GLN A 234 -49.41 -7.09 -9.73
C GLN A 234 -49.78 -5.91 -10.60
N LEU A 235 -48.87 -5.44 -11.44
CA LEU A 235 -49.10 -4.31 -12.38
C LEU A 235 -50.20 -4.70 -13.40
N ALA A 236 -50.12 -5.89 -14.00
CA ALA A 236 -51.10 -6.37 -14.97
C ALA A 236 -52.51 -6.43 -14.37
N ILE A 237 -52.68 -6.95 -13.16
CA ILE A 237 -53.97 -7.02 -12.47
C ILE A 237 -54.48 -5.64 -12.13
N ALA A 238 -53.62 -4.76 -11.58
CA ALA A 238 -54.02 -3.39 -11.26
C ALA A 238 -54.49 -2.59 -12.49
N GLN A 239 -53.83 -2.76 -13.64
CA GLN A 239 -54.17 -2.12 -14.89
C GLN A 239 -55.53 -2.64 -15.43
N LEU A 240 -55.77 -3.95 -15.44
CA LEU A 240 -57.04 -4.54 -15.88
C LEU A 240 -58.20 -4.11 -14.99
N GLN A 241 -57.99 -3.95 -13.69
CA GLN A 241 -59.01 -3.44 -12.77
C GLN A 241 -59.32 -1.93 -13.02
N GLN A 242 -58.28 -1.12 -13.29
CA GLN A 242 -58.42 0.29 -13.54
C GLN A 242 -59.14 0.57 -14.87
N GLU A 243 -58.90 -0.25 -15.89
CA GLU A 243 -59.54 -0.11 -17.22
C GLU A 243 -60.96 -0.68 -17.25
N GLY A 244 -61.42 -1.34 -16.18
CA GLY A 244 -62.78 -1.88 -16.08
C GLY A 244 -63.06 -3.03 -17.04
N VAL A 245 -62.01 -3.66 -17.58
CA VAL A 245 -62.10 -4.70 -18.60
C VAL A 245 -62.63 -6.01 -18.05
N ILE A 246 -62.42 -6.29 -16.76
CA ILE A 246 -62.81 -7.55 -16.11
C ILE A 246 -63.13 -7.32 -14.63
N GLU A 247 -64.33 -7.66 -14.19
CA GLU A 247 -64.64 -7.87 -12.76
C GLU A 247 -64.15 -9.28 -12.36
N LEU A 248 -63.01 -9.34 -11.67
CA LEU A 248 -62.46 -10.59 -11.18
C LEU A 248 -62.90 -10.84 -9.73
N ASP A 249 -63.53 -11.93 -9.48
CA ASP A 249 -63.68 -12.45 -8.12
C ASP A 249 -62.32 -12.94 -7.59
N GLU A 250 -62.19 -13.14 -6.29
CA GLU A 250 -60.93 -13.49 -5.66
C GLU A 250 -60.37 -14.84 -6.13
N GLU A 251 -61.24 -15.78 -6.49
CA GLU A 251 -60.86 -17.11 -6.95
C GLU A 251 -60.28 -17.07 -8.37
N ARG A 252 -60.90 -16.34 -9.27
CA ARG A 252 -60.40 -16.14 -10.64
C ARG A 252 -59.13 -15.31 -10.66
N LYS A 253 -59.00 -14.32 -9.77
CA LYS A 253 -57.77 -13.54 -9.59
C LYS A 253 -56.64 -14.43 -9.14
N ALA A 254 -56.81 -15.30 -8.16
CA ALA A 254 -55.82 -16.25 -7.69
C ALA A 254 -55.37 -17.23 -8.79
N ALA A 255 -56.32 -17.76 -9.58
CA ALA A 255 -56.01 -18.62 -10.71
C ALA A 255 -55.20 -17.91 -11.80
N MET A 256 -55.54 -16.67 -12.11
CA MET A 256 -54.81 -15.86 -13.08
C MET A 256 -53.37 -15.50 -12.61
N ILE A 257 -53.21 -15.18 -11.32
CA ILE A 257 -51.89 -14.96 -10.69
C ILE A 257 -51.03 -16.20 -10.83
N ASN A 258 -51.58 -17.37 -10.47
CA ASN A 258 -50.84 -18.63 -10.56
C ASN A 258 -50.39 -18.93 -11.98
N ASN A 259 -51.28 -18.78 -12.97
CA ASN A 259 -50.98 -19.07 -14.37
C ASN A 259 -49.92 -18.10 -14.93
N LEU A 260 -50.00 -16.82 -14.59
CA LEU A 260 -49.02 -15.80 -15.01
C LEU A 260 -47.65 -16.04 -14.36
N LEU A 261 -47.61 -16.36 -13.06
CA LEU A 261 -46.34 -16.66 -12.36
C LEU A 261 -45.68 -17.92 -12.96
N VAL A 262 -46.45 -18.98 -13.23
CA VAL A 262 -45.91 -20.17 -13.88
C VAL A 262 -45.35 -19.85 -15.26
N ALA A 263 -46.04 -19.02 -16.06
CA ALA A 263 -45.63 -18.65 -17.40
C ALA A 263 -44.33 -17.80 -17.40
N ILE A 264 -44.19 -16.88 -16.41
CA ILE A 264 -43.06 -15.95 -16.33
C ILE A 264 -41.84 -16.61 -15.67
N VAL A 265 -42.02 -17.42 -14.63
CA VAL A 265 -40.92 -18.03 -13.84
C VAL A 265 -40.41 -19.33 -14.46
N SER A 266 -41.15 -19.94 -15.39
CA SER A 266 -40.78 -21.19 -16.06
C SER A 266 -39.56 -20.98 -16.98
N ASP A 267 -38.47 -21.74 -16.78
CA ASP A 267 -37.25 -21.74 -17.62
C ASP A 267 -37.46 -22.34 -19.04
N ARG A 268 -38.61 -22.97 -19.28
CA ARG A 268 -38.98 -23.50 -20.58
C ARG A 268 -40.22 -22.77 -21.08
N SER A 269 -40.30 -22.50 -22.38
CA SER A 269 -41.53 -22.05 -23.01
C SER A 269 -42.70 -22.94 -22.57
N ALA A 270 -43.53 -22.43 -21.65
CA ALA A 270 -44.71 -23.12 -21.22
C ALA A 270 -45.65 -23.26 -22.43
N ASN A 271 -45.96 -24.46 -22.85
CA ASN A 271 -47.07 -24.69 -23.76
C ASN A 271 -48.36 -24.63 -22.93
N PRO A 272 -49.13 -23.52 -22.98
CA PRO A 272 -50.34 -23.40 -22.20
C PRO A 272 -51.36 -24.39 -22.77
N VAL A 273 -51.68 -25.41 -21.99
CA VAL A 273 -52.86 -26.24 -22.27
C VAL A 273 -54.05 -25.42 -21.78
N ILE A 274 -54.67 -24.70 -22.71
CA ILE A 274 -55.92 -24.00 -22.42
C ILE A 274 -57.01 -25.03 -22.28
N ASN A 275 -57.42 -25.30 -21.07
CA ASN A 275 -58.63 -26.07 -20.84
C ASN A 275 -59.83 -25.16 -21.13
N THR A 276 -60.32 -25.23 -22.36
CA THR A 276 -61.64 -24.62 -22.72
C THR A 276 -62.71 -25.53 -22.08
N GLY A 277 -62.92 -25.32 -20.76
CA GLY A 277 -63.97 -26.00 -20.04
C GLY A 277 -65.25 -25.92 -20.79
N SER A 278 -65.93 -27.07 -20.91
CA SER A 278 -67.23 -27.22 -21.54
C SER A 278 -68.20 -26.16 -21.00
N LEU A 279 -68.62 -25.29 -21.89
CA LEU A 279 -69.81 -24.45 -21.69
C LEU A 279 -71.03 -25.40 -21.55
N TYR A 280 -71.42 -25.72 -20.33
CA TYR A 280 -72.76 -26.18 -19.98
C TYR A 280 -73.04 -25.67 -18.54
#